data_2af1e468cf476bc4f45cd18b4ba48589
#
_entry.id   2af1e468cf476bc4f45cd18b4ba48589
#
_cell.length_a   1.000
_cell.length_b   1.000
_cell.length_c   1.000
_cell.angle_alpha   90.00
_cell.angle_beta   90.00
_cell.angle_gamma   90.00
#
_symmetry.space_group_name_H-M   'P 1'
#
loop_
_entity.id
_entity.type
_entity.pdbx_description
1 polymer ?
#
loop_
_entity_poly.entity_id
_entity_poly.type
_entity_poly.pdbx_seq_one_letter_code
_entity_poly.pdbx_strand_id
1 'polypeptide(L)'
;MKKTFLLAIALLCFCAPMSLFAQKQLAFKDGKFKIVQFTDIHWDQKSSKCAKTVATIQSVLKAENPDVAMLTGDVVTANPGLEGWKSVIGIFEEAKIPFTVMMGNHDAEIVSKDEIYAMLSKSPYFMGEKGPGDIHGAGNYVVPVYSSDGKKPAALLYCIDSNDYPTLKDYGTYDWIHFDQIHWYREQSMRYTKENGGK
;
A
#
# COMPACT_ATOMS: atom_id res chain seq x y z
N MET A 1 -44.86 15.29 54.13
CA MET A 1 -44.33 15.96 52.91
C MET A 1 -42.92 15.44 52.65
N LYS A 2 -42.77 14.48 51.72
CA LYS A 2 -41.47 13.93 51.34
C LYS A 2 -41.04 14.60 50.05
N LYS A 3 -39.91 15.32 50.10
CA LYS A 3 -39.31 15.95 48.92
C LYS A 3 -38.38 14.94 48.23
N THR A 4 -38.75 14.50 47.03
CA THR A 4 -37.96 13.67 46.17
C THR A 4 -36.98 14.57 45.37
N PHE A 5 -35.68 14.35 45.59
CA PHE A 5 -34.62 15.01 44.80
C PHE A 5 -34.38 14.15 43.55
N LEU A 6 -34.70 14.68 42.37
CA LEU A 6 -34.30 14.10 41.09
C LEU A 6 -32.87 14.55 40.80
N LEU A 7 -31.95 13.58 40.77
CA LEU A 7 -30.55 13.80 40.31
C LEU A 7 -30.52 13.56 38.81
N ALA A 8 -30.42 14.61 38.01
CA ALA A 8 -30.21 14.54 36.57
C ALA A 8 -28.72 14.34 36.30
N ILE A 9 -28.34 13.11 35.90
CA ILE A 9 -26.99 12.81 35.41
C ILE A 9 -26.91 13.22 33.95
N ALA A 10 -26.23 14.34 33.65
CA ALA A 10 -25.88 14.75 32.29
C ALA A 10 -24.73 13.90 31.78
N LEU A 11 -25.02 12.94 30.90
CA LEU A 11 -24.02 12.14 30.19
C LEU A 11 -23.40 12.99 29.10
N LEU A 12 -22.28 13.64 29.37
CA LEU A 12 -21.46 14.29 28.36
C LEU A 12 -20.77 13.22 27.52
N CYS A 13 -21.37 12.89 26.35
CA CYS A 13 -20.67 12.14 25.31
C CYS A 13 -19.53 13.01 24.76
N PHE A 14 -18.32 12.73 25.20
CA PHE A 14 -17.10 13.28 24.62
C PHE A 14 -16.89 12.57 23.26
N CYS A 15 -17.51 13.09 22.20
CA CYS A 15 -17.11 12.75 20.83
C CYS A 15 -15.74 13.40 20.57
N ALA A 16 -14.67 12.69 20.88
CA ALA A 16 -13.37 13.05 20.36
C ALA A 16 -13.46 13.02 18.81
N PRO A 17 -13.03 14.07 18.11
CA PRO A 17 -12.98 14.02 16.64
C PRO A 17 -11.94 12.95 16.28
N MET A 18 -12.41 11.78 15.84
CA MET A 18 -11.57 10.88 15.05
C MET A 18 -11.25 11.65 13.77
N SER A 19 -10.06 12.20 13.71
CA SER A 19 -9.50 12.67 12.44
C SER A 19 -9.36 11.47 11.53
N LEU A 20 -10.42 11.13 10.78
CA LEU A 20 -10.26 10.31 9.59
C LEU A 20 -9.35 11.14 8.67
N PHE A 21 -8.08 10.77 8.62
CA PHE A 21 -7.24 11.19 7.51
C PHE A 21 -7.85 10.54 6.26
N ALA A 22 -8.65 11.30 5.55
CA ALA A 22 -9.15 10.85 4.26
C ALA A 22 -7.91 10.62 3.38
N GLN A 23 -7.68 9.36 3.02
CA GLN A 23 -6.60 8.99 2.13
C GLN A 23 -6.72 9.84 0.85
N LYS A 24 -5.64 10.49 0.45
CA LYS A 24 -5.66 11.42 -0.68
C LYS A 24 -6.03 10.67 -1.97
N GLN A 25 -7.14 11.05 -2.57
CA GLN A 25 -7.57 10.47 -3.84
C GLN A 25 -6.54 10.76 -4.94
N LEU A 26 -6.05 9.72 -5.60
CA LEU A 26 -5.18 9.87 -6.78
C LEU A 26 -6.02 10.25 -7.98
N ALA A 27 -5.63 11.28 -8.71
CA ALA A 27 -6.36 11.76 -9.87
C ALA A 27 -5.41 12.34 -10.93
N PHE A 28 -5.82 12.26 -12.17
CA PHE A 28 -5.15 12.95 -13.27
C PHE A 28 -5.16 14.47 -13.04
N LYS A 29 -4.07 15.14 -13.42
CA LYS A 29 -3.95 16.59 -13.46
C LYS A 29 -3.59 16.98 -14.89
N ASP A 30 -4.41 17.79 -15.51
CA ASP A 30 -4.23 18.24 -16.89
C ASP A 30 -3.95 17.08 -17.87
N GLY A 31 -4.70 15.98 -17.70
CA GLY A 31 -4.55 14.77 -18.51
C GLY A 31 -3.27 13.96 -18.26
N LYS A 32 -2.52 14.27 -17.20
CA LYS A 32 -1.27 13.59 -16.83
C LYS A 32 -1.38 12.98 -15.43
N PHE A 33 -0.75 11.82 -15.28
CA PHE A 33 -0.52 11.16 -13.99
C PHE A 33 0.85 10.52 -14.03
N LYS A 34 1.72 10.87 -13.08
CA LYS A 34 3.11 10.43 -13.07
C LYS A 34 3.31 9.36 -12.01
N ILE A 35 3.83 8.23 -12.42
CA ILE A 35 4.25 7.12 -11.57
C ILE A 35 5.78 7.04 -11.60
N VAL A 36 6.40 6.87 -10.44
CA VAL A 36 7.80 6.46 -10.32
C VAL A 36 7.84 5.08 -9.68
N GLN A 37 8.56 4.16 -10.30
CA GLN A 37 8.74 2.80 -9.80
C GLN A 37 10.12 2.65 -9.16
N PHE A 38 10.14 2.00 -7.99
CA PHE A 38 11.33 1.51 -7.32
C PHE A 38 11.19 0.00 -7.14
N THR A 39 12.20 -0.75 -7.48
CA THR A 39 12.24 -2.20 -7.35
C THR A 39 13.60 -2.63 -6.83
N ASP A 40 13.67 -3.79 -6.21
CA ASP A 40 14.94 -4.42 -5.82
C ASP A 40 15.82 -3.49 -4.96
N ILE A 41 15.23 -2.80 -4.01
CA ILE A 41 15.95 -1.89 -3.11
C ILE A 41 16.93 -2.68 -2.24
N HIS A 42 16.57 -3.91 -1.86
CA HIS A 42 17.36 -4.80 -1.03
C HIS A 42 17.92 -4.08 0.20
N TRP A 43 17.04 -3.41 0.94
CA TRP A 43 17.44 -2.61 2.08
C TRP A 43 18.02 -3.51 3.19
N ASP A 44 19.24 -3.19 3.58
CA ASP A 44 19.89 -3.73 4.76
C ASP A 44 20.22 -2.57 5.71
N GLN A 45 19.48 -2.47 6.82
CA GLN A 45 19.60 -1.38 7.81
C GLN A 45 21.03 -1.20 8.35
N LYS A 46 21.87 -2.22 8.28
CA LYS A 46 23.25 -2.20 8.77
C LYS A 46 24.26 -1.85 7.68
N SER A 47 23.82 -1.73 6.45
CA SER A 47 24.70 -1.46 5.31
C SER A 47 25.12 0.00 5.25
N SER A 48 26.40 0.23 4.97
CA SER A 48 26.93 1.57 4.67
C SER A 48 26.33 2.17 3.39
N LYS A 49 25.64 1.36 2.57
CA LYS A 49 24.99 1.81 1.31
C LYS A 49 23.66 2.55 1.57
N CYS A 50 23.05 2.43 2.74
CA CYS A 50 21.74 3.04 3.05
C CYS A 50 21.70 4.53 2.74
N ALA A 51 22.71 5.29 3.15
CA ALA A 51 22.77 6.74 2.90
C ALA A 51 22.72 7.06 1.40
N LYS A 52 23.39 6.27 0.56
CA LYS A 52 23.37 6.44 -0.90
C LYS A 52 22.00 6.07 -1.47
N THR A 53 21.39 4.99 -0.99
CA THR A 53 20.05 4.58 -1.41
C THR A 53 19.01 5.65 -1.07
N VAL A 54 19.02 6.18 0.16
CA VAL A 54 18.16 7.30 0.55
C VAL A 54 18.35 8.51 -0.37
N ALA A 55 19.60 8.96 -0.57
CA ALA A 55 19.88 10.10 -1.41
C ALA A 55 19.43 9.89 -2.86
N THR A 56 19.56 8.67 -3.39
CA THR A 56 19.08 8.32 -4.73
C THR A 56 17.57 8.42 -4.82
N ILE A 57 16.82 7.78 -3.90
CA ILE A 57 15.35 7.83 -3.89
C ILE A 57 14.87 9.28 -3.75
N GLN A 58 15.42 10.04 -2.80
CA GLN A 58 15.07 11.45 -2.59
C GLN A 58 15.35 12.31 -3.83
N SER A 59 16.47 12.08 -4.52
CA SER A 59 16.81 12.80 -5.75
C SER A 59 15.80 12.52 -6.85
N VAL A 60 15.41 11.27 -7.04
CA VAL A 60 14.39 10.87 -8.02
C VAL A 60 13.04 11.48 -7.67
N LEU A 61 12.58 11.36 -6.42
CA LEU A 61 11.31 11.94 -5.99
C LEU A 61 11.28 13.46 -6.19
N LYS A 62 12.38 14.14 -5.88
CA LYS A 62 12.49 15.59 -6.08
C LYS A 62 12.49 15.98 -7.56
N ALA A 63 13.22 15.25 -8.41
CA ALA A 63 13.33 15.56 -9.83
C ALA A 63 12.03 15.28 -10.58
N GLU A 64 11.38 14.15 -10.26
CA GLU A 64 10.20 13.68 -10.97
C GLU A 64 8.89 14.23 -10.38
N ASN A 65 8.85 14.55 -9.10
CA ASN A 65 7.64 14.99 -8.38
C ASN A 65 6.41 14.14 -8.76
N PRO A 66 6.43 12.82 -8.50
CA PRO A 66 5.41 11.91 -8.97
C PRO A 66 4.09 12.08 -8.21
N ASP A 67 3.00 11.66 -8.81
CA ASP A 67 1.70 11.56 -8.16
C ASP A 67 1.61 10.35 -7.22
N VAL A 68 2.34 9.28 -7.56
CA VAL A 68 2.49 8.07 -6.73
C VAL A 68 3.85 7.41 -6.99
N ALA A 69 4.44 6.84 -5.95
CA ALA A 69 5.58 5.93 -6.05
C ALA A 69 5.10 4.48 -5.91
N MET A 70 5.64 3.56 -6.71
CA MET A 70 5.32 2.13 -6.64
C MET A 70 6.57 1.35 -6.26
N LEU A 71 6.53 0.64 -5.12
CA LEU A 71 7.58 -0.28 -4.70
C LEU A 71 7.17 -1.68 -5.16
N THR A 72 7.93 -2.26 -6.09
CA THR A 72 7.54 -3.48 -6.79
C THR A 72 8.38 -4.69 -6.42
N GLY A 73 8.57 -4.88 -5.13
CA GLY A 73 9.18 -6.06 -4.55
C GLY A 73 10.65 -5.91 -4.17
N ASP A 74 11.08 -6.84 -3.35
CA ASP A 74 12.43 -6.97 -2.80
C ASP A 74 12.92 -5.68 -2.13
N VAL A 75 12.04 -5.13 -1.29
CA VAL A 75 12.27 -3.83 -0.65
C VAL A 75 13.22 -3.96 0.53
N VAL A 76 12.95 -4.90 1.44
CA VAL A 76 13.77 -5.12 2.65
C VAL A 76 14.12 -6.59 2.78
N THR A 77 15.39 -6.90 2.68
CA THR A 77 15.89 -8.28 2.62
C THR A 77 16.85 -8.65 3.75
N ALA A 78 16.99 -7.80 4.78
CA ALA A 78 17.89 -8.05 5.90
C ALA A 78 17.30 -7.59 7.24
N ASN A 79 17.80 -8.22 8.33
CA ASN A 79 17.43 -7.86 9.69
C ASN A 79 18.16 -6.57 10.17
N PRO A 80 17.45 -5.69 10.93
CA PRO A 80 16.09 -5.81 11.46
C PRO A 80 15.03 -5.38 10.43
N GLY A 81 14.13 -6.32 10.06
CA GLY A 81 13.21 -6.15 8.93
C GLY A 81 12.21 -5.01 9.10
N LEU A 82 11.43 -4.98 10.21
CA LEU A 82 10.43 -3.92 10.42
C LEU A 82 11.04 -2.51 10.54
N GLU A 83 12.24 -2.39 11.10
CA GLU A 83 12.95 -1.11 11.13
C GLU A 83 13.44 -0.72 9.75
N GLY A 84 13.90 -1.69 8.96
CA GLY A 84 14.25 -1.47 7.55
C GLY A 84 13.04 -0.95 6.76
N TRP A 85 11.89 -1.59 6.90
CA TRP A 85 10.64 -1.14 6.28
C TRP A 85 10.25 0.28 6.70
N LYS A 86 10.31 0.60 8.00
CA LYS A 86 10.05 1.97 8.50
C LYS A 86 11.02 2.99 7.90
N SER A 87 12.30 2.61 7.77
CA SER A 87 13.30 3.49 7.17
C SER A 87 13.01 3.78 5.70
N VAL A 88 12.63 2.77 4.92
CA VAL A 88 12.31 2.94 3.50
C VAL A 88 11.03 3.75 3.31
N ILE A 89 9.92 3.39 3.98
CA ILE A 89 8.65 4.14 3.81
C ILE A 89 8.76 5.57 4.33
N GLY A 90 9.58 5.81 5.37
CA GLY A 90 9.85 7.14 5.91
C GLY A 90 10.35 8.12 4.86
N ILE A 91 11.08 7.65 3.83
CA ILE A 91 11.55 8.50 2.73
C ILE A 91 10.37 9.09 1.96
N PHE A 92 9.33 8.28 1.70
CA PHE A 92 8.12 8.71 0.97
C PHE A 92 7.21 9.56 1.83
N GLU A 93 7.12 9.25 3.13
CA GLU A 93 6.36 10.03 4.11
C GLU A 93 6.95 11.44 4.28
N GLU A 94 8.26 11.56 4.45
CA GLU A 94 8.97 12.84 4.51
C GLU A 94 8.78 13.66 3.24
N ALA A 95 8.85 13.00 2.08
CA ALA A 95 8.58 13.63 0.79
C ALA A 95 7.09 13.95 0.55
N LYS A 96 6.17 13.44 1.41
CA LYS A 96 4.71 13.55 1.25
C LYS A 96 4.21 12.98 -0.09
N ILE A 97 4.85 11.95 -0.58
CA ILE A 97 4.50 11.26 -1.82
C ILE A 97 3.68 10.01 -1.48
N PRO A 98 2.46 9.87 -2.02
CA PRO A 98 1.71 8.62 -1.93
C PRO A 98 2.50 7.45 -2.50
N PHE A 99 2.37 6.28 -1.87
CA PHE A 99 3.08 5.10 -2.36
C PHE A 99 2.24 3.83 -2.25
N THR A 100 2.58 2.85 -3.09
CA THR A 100 2.06 1.48 -3.08
C THR A 100 3.19 0.50 -2.87
N VAL A 101 2.87 -0.70 -2.39
CA VAL A 101 3.84 -1.78 -2.19
C VAL A 101 3.26 -3.07 -2.76
N MET A 102 4.00 -3.73 -3.63
CA MET A 102 3.82 -5.12 -4.02
C MET A 102 4.98 -5.92 -3.44
N MET A 103 4.71 -7.13 -2.95
CA MET A 103 5.74 -7.99 -2.39
C MET A 103 6.50 -8.70 -3.51
N GLY A 104 7.83 -8.78 -3.36
CA GLY A 104 8.69 -9.66 -4.11
C GLY A 104 8.94 -10.98 -3.35
N ASN A 105 9.79 -11.81 -3.91
CA ASN A 105 10.06 -13.13 -3.33
C ASN A 105 10.93 -13.07 -2.05
N HIS A 106 11.67 -11.99 -1.82
CA HIS A 106 12.52 -11.86 -0.62
C HIS A 106 11.86 -11.10 0.54
N ASP A 107 10.77 -10.37 0.33
CA ASP A 107 10.20 -9.49 1.36
C ASP A 107 9.67 -10.26 2.59
N ALA A 108 9.21 -11.50 2.40
CA ALA A 108 8.69 -12.33 3.48
C ALA A 108 9.74 -13.19 4.21
N GLU A 109 11.00 -13.16 3.79
CA GLU A 109 12.07 -13.97 4.41
C GLU A 109 12.41 -13.55 5.84
N ILE A 110 12.23 -12.27 6.16
CA ILE A 110 12.64 -11.67 7.43
C ILE A 110 11.43 -11.31 8.31
N VAL A 111 10.36 -10.82 7.70
CA VAL A 111 9.14 -10.38 8.38
C VAL A 111 7.95 -10.89 7.60
N SER A 112 6.92 -11.37 8.27
CA SER A 112 5.73 -11.85 7.59
C SER A 112 5.03 -10.73 6.81
N LYS A 113 4.42 -11.08 5.67
CA LYS A 113 3.61 -10.14 4.87
C LYS A 113 2.53 -9.47 5.73
N ASP A 114 1.95 -10.20 6.68
CA ASP A 114 0.94 -9.68 7.62
C ASP A 114 1.47 -8.54 8.49
N GLU A 115 2.66 -8.71 9.07
CA GLU A 115 3.29 -7.68 9.89
C GLU A 115 3.69 -6.46 9.06
N ILE A 116 4.16 -6.69 7.83
CA ILE A 116 4.51 -5.61 6.90
C ILE A 116 3.25 -4.80 6.58
N TYR A 117 2.16 -5.42 6.13
CA TYR A 117 0.92 -4.70 5.82
C TYR A 117 0.27 -4.06 7.03
N ALA A 118 0.35 -4.67 8.22
CA ALA A 118 -0.10 -4.07 9.47
C ALA A 118 0.70 -2.81 9.85
N MET A 119 1.96 -2.74 9.45
CA MET A 119 2.79 -1.55 9.61
C MET A 119 2.48 -0.51 8.54
N LEU A 120 2.43 -0.90 7.26
CA LEU A 120 2.13 -0.02 6.12
C LEU A 120 0.79 0.70 6.29
N SER A 121 -0.25 0.00 6.78
CA SER A 121 -1.59 0.56 6.99
C SER A 121 -1.65 1.73 7.99
N LYS A 122 -0.59 1.96 8.76
CA LYS A 122 -0.49 3.10 9.68
C LYS A 122 0.01 4.36 8.99
N SER A 123 0.56 4.25 7.80
CA SER A 123 1.05 5.39 7.03
C SER A 123 -0.10 6.08 6.29
N PRO A 124 -0.27 7.41 6.45
CA PRO A 124 -1.29 8.16 5.71
C PRO A 124 -0.96 8.30 4.22
N TYR A 125 0.24 7.92 3.81
CA TYR A 125 0.69 7.96 2.41
C TYR A 125 0.64 6.60 1.71
N PHE A 126 0.38 5.53 2.44
CA PHE A 126 0.20 4.20 1.85
C PHE A 126 -1.16 4.10 1.16
N MET A 127 -1.16 3.83 -0.14
CA MET A 127 -2.34 3.79 -1.00
C MET A 127 -2.86 2.37 -1.24
N GLY A 128 -2.40 1.42 -0.43
CA GLY A 128 -2.75 0.01 -0.58
C GLY A 128 -3.46 -0.58 0.64
N GLU A 129 -3.65 -1.86 0.57
CA GLU A 129 -4.21 -2.70 1.63
C GLU A 129 -3.61 -4.11 1.55
N LYS A 130 -3.84 -4.92 2.60
CA LYS A 130 -3.44 -6.33 2.58
C LYS A 130 -4.18 -7.14 1.51
N GLY A 131 -5.39 -6.71 1.17
CA GLY A 131 -6.27 -7.41 0.25
C GLY A 131 -7.00 -8.61 0.87
N PRO A 132 -7.70 -9.42 0.04
CA PRO A 132 -8.48 -10.55 0.49
C PRO A 132 -7.61 -11.62 1.16
N GLY A 133 -8.13 -12.28 2.19
CA GLY A 133 -7.43 -13.35 2.90
C GLY A 133 -7.74 -14.76 2.41
N ASP A 134 -8.57 -14.89 1.40
CA ASP A 134 -9.07 -16.15 0.83
C ASP A 134 -8.47 -16.48 -0.54
N ILE A 135 -7.48 -15.70 -0.99
CA ILE A 135 -6.69 -15.94 -2.20
C ILE A 135 -5.20 -15.99 -1.86
N HIS A 136 -4.39 -16.57 -2.75
CA HIS A 136 -2.95 -16.64 -2.56
C HIS A 136 -2.29 -15.27 -2.50
N GLY A 137 -1.22 -15.19 -1.70
CA GLY A 137 -0.45 -13.97 -1.50
C GLY A 137 -1.09 -12.95 -0.55
N ALA A 138 -0.42 -11.82 -0.36
CA ALA A 138 -0.89 -10.67 0.40
C ALA A 138 -0.51 -9.38 -0.33
N GLY A 139 -1.45 -8.44 -0.43
CA GLY A 139 -1.25 -7.22 -1.21
C GLY A 139 -1.84 -7.32 -2.61
N ASN A 140 -2.88 -8.15 -2.76
CA ASN A 140 -3.71 -8.12 -3.96
C ASN A 140 -4.78 -7.03 -3.79
N TYR A 141 -4.57 -5.87 -4.39
CA TYR A 141 -5.48 -4.73 -4.26
C TYR A 141 -5.50 -3.86 -5.51
N VAL A 142 -6.50 -3.00 -5.61
CA VAL A 142 -6.65 -2.07 -6.74
C VAL A 142 -6.58 -0.64 -6.24
N VAL A 143 -5.76 0.18 -6.89
CA VAL A 143 -5.69 1.63 -6.63
C VAL A 143 -6.32 2.36 -7.80
N PRO A 144 -7.51 2.94 -7.62
CA PRO A 144 -8.14 3.76 -8.65
C PRO A 144 -7.42 5.09 -8.80
N VAL A 145 -7.14 5.47 -10.04
CA VAL A 145 -6.73 6.82 -10.43
C VAL A 145 -7.90 7.50 -11.11
N TYR A 146 -8.37 8.57 -10.52
CA TYR A 146 -9.60 9.24 -10.97
C TYR A 146 -9.33 10.22 -12.10
N SER A 147 -10.38 10.54 -12.84
CA SER A 147 -10.40 11.64 -13.79
C SER A 147 -10.06 12.98 -13.12
N SER A 148 -9.66 13.98 -13.89
CA SER A 148 -9.25 15.29 -13.35
C SER A 148 -10.33 16.00 -12.54
N ASP A 149 -11.61 15.66 -12.78
CA ASP A 149 -12.74 16.16 -12.00
C ASP A 149 -13.07 15.29 -10.76
N GLY A 150 -12.30 14.24 -10.52
CA GLY A 150 -12.41 13.34 -9.37
C GLY A 150 -13.63 12.42 -9.34
N LYS A 151 -14.44 12.37 -10.42
CA LYS A 151 -15.74 11.71 -10.38
C LYS A 151 -15.70 10.22 -10.71
N LYS A 152 -14.82 9.81 -11.63
CA LYS A 152 -14.76 8.44 -12.13
C LYS A 152 -13.34 7.91 -12.15
N PRO A 153 -13.11 6.62 -11.87
CA PRO A 153 -11.85 6.00 -12.17
C PRO A 153 -11.54 6.11 -13.66
N ALA A 154 -10.39 6.69 -13.99
CA ALA A 154 -9.89 6.84 -15.35
C ALA A 154 -8.79 5.83 -15.67
N ALA A 155 -8.09 5.34 -14.62
CA ALA A 155 -7.16 4.23 -14.70
C ALA A 155 -7.22 3.41 -13.41
N LEU A 156 -6.78 2.16 -13.48
CA LEU A 156 -6.71 1.25 -12.32
C LEU A 156 -5.30 0.67 -12.26
N LEU A 157 -4.66 0.80 -11.10
CA LEU A 157 -3.38 0.15 -10.82
C LEU A 157 -3.70 -1.14 -10.05
N TYR A 158 -3.49 -2.28 -10.70
CA TYR A 158 -3.62 -3.59 -10.06
C TYR A 158 -2.30 -3.95 -9.41
N CYS A 159 -2.30 -4.06 -8.10
CA CYS A 159 -1.18 -4.56 -7.31
C CYS A 159 -1.45 -6.03 -7.02
N ILE A 160 -0.53 -6.90 -7.40
CA ILE A 160 -0.67 -8.35 -7.27
C ILE A 160 0.62 -8.89 -6.64
N ASP A 161 0.48 -9.70 -5.60
CA ASP A 161 1.60 -10.41 -5.00
C ASP A 161 2.11 -11.47 -5.99
N SER A 162 3.37 -11.41 -6.37
CA SER A 162 3.98 -12.43 -7.24
C SER A 162 4.26 -13.76 -6.53
N ASN A 163 4.02 -13.79 -5.21
CA ASN A 163 4.37 -14.86 -4.29
C ASN A 163 5.90 -15.02 -4.13
N ASP A 164 6.34 -15.98 -3.31
CA ASP A 164 7.75 -16.13 -2.95
C ASP A 164 8.30 -17.49 -3.37
N TYR A 165 8.05 -18.54 -2.56
CA TYR A 165 8.58 -19.87 -2.81
C TYR A 165 7.45 -20.89 -2.89
N PRO A 166 7.49 -21.83 -3.86
CA PRO A 166 6.42 -22.78 -4.06
C PRO A 166 6.37 -23.79 -2.91
N THR A 167 5.18 -24.16 -2.51
CA THR A 167 4.96 -25.30 -1.59
C THR A 167 5.22 -26.64 -2.26
N LEU A 168 5.15 -26.69 -3.59
CA LEU A 168 5.38 -27.87 -4.43
C LEU A 168 6.83 -27.89 -4.90
N LYS A 169 7.65 -28.74 -4.28
CA LYS A 169 9.12 -28.75 -4.47
C LYS A 169 9.60 -29.06 -5.89
N ASP A 170 8.79 -29.68 -6.73
CA ASP A 170 9.19 -30.14 -8.07
C ASP A 170 8.84 -29.12 -9.19
N TYR A 171 8.31 -27.95 -8.84
CA TYR A 171 7.77 -26.99 -9.81
C TYR A 171 8.55 -25.67 -9.92
N GLY A 172 9.83 -25.69 -9.65
CA GLY A 172 10.71 -24.53 -9.82
C GLY A 172 11.20 -23.93 -8.51
N THR A 173 11.97 -22.86 -8.63
CA THR A 173 12.60 -22.17 -7.49
C THR A 173 11.70 -21.11 -6.88
N TYR A 174 10.88 -20.46 -7.70
CA TYR A 174 9.96 -19.40 -7.32
C TYR A 174 8.53 -19.80 -7.57
N ASP A 175 7.62 -19.27 -6.74
CA ASP A 175 6.19 -19.43 -6.92
C ASP A 175 5.69 -18.55 -8.06
N TRP A 176 4.40 -18.55 -8.34
CA TRP A 176 3.78 -17.89 -9.49
C TRP A 176 2.45 -17.23 -9.09
N ILE A 177 1.88 -16.45 -10.00
CA ILE A 177 0.52 -15.92 -9.86
C ILE A 177 -0.49 -17.06 -9.95
N HIS A 178 -1.22 -17.33 -8.87
CA HIS A 178 -2.18 -18.42 -8.77
C HIS A 178 -3.51 -18.11 -9.49
N PHE A 179 -4.26 -19.15 -9.82
CA PHE A 179 -5.53 -19.02 -10.53
C PHE A 179 -6.58 -18.22 -9.78
N ASP A 180 -6.61 -18.28 -8.45
CA ASP A 180 -7.50 -17.48 -7.62
C ASP A 180 -7.16 -15.98 -7.68
N GLN A 181 -5.88 -15.62 -7.75
CA GLN A 181 -5.44 -14.24 -7.98
C GLN A 181 -5.88 -13.74 -9.37
N ILE A 182 -5.76 -14.61 -10.41
CA ILE A 182 -6.24 -14.31 -11.77
C ILE A 182 -7.77 -14.14 -11.78
N HIS A 183 -8.49 -15.02 -11.07
CA HIS A 183 -9.94 -14.92 -10.93
C HIS A 183 -10.33 -13.63 -10.23
N TRP A 184 -9.71 -13.29 -9.10
CA TRP A 184 -9.91 -12.04 -8.39
C TRP A 184 -9.67 -10.82 -9.29
N TYR A 185 -8.55 -10.78 -10.03
CA TYR A 185 -8.27 -9.71 -10.98
C TYR A 185 -9.41 -9.54 -12.00
N ARG A 186 -9.89 -10.63 -12.57
CA ARG A 186 -11.00 -10.60 -13.55
C ARG A 186 -12.28 -10.06 -12.93
N GLU A 187 -12.62 -10.48 -11.73
CA GLU A 187 -13.79 -9.97 -11.01
C GLU A 187 -13.68 -8.47 -10.73
N GLN A 188 -12.53 -8.01 -10.24
CA GLN A 188 -12.29 -6.59 -10.03
C GLN A 188 -12.43 -5.81 -11.35
N SER A 189 -11.82 -6.31 -12.43
CA SER A 189 -11.87 -5.69 -13.75
C SER A 189 -13.32 -5.58 -14.25
N MET A 190 -14.10 -6.65 -14.16
CA MET A 190 -15.53 -6.65 -14.55
C MET A 190 -16.35 -5.68 -13.70
N ARG A 191 -16.10 -5.63 -12.39
CA ARG A 191 -16.77 -4.69 -11.48
C ARG A 191 -16.53 -3.24 -11.90
N TYR A 192 -15.28 -2.84 -12.05
CA TYR A 192 -14.94 -1.47 -12.45
C TYR A 192 -15.43 -1.13 -13.87
N THR A 193 -15.39 -2.07 -14.81
CA THR A 193 -15.98 -1.89 -16.14
C THR A 193 -17.47 -1.60 -16.04
N LYS A 194 -18.21 -2.36 -15.22
CA LYS A 194 -19.65 -2.13 -15.01
C LYS A 194 -19.92 -0.77 -14.33
N GLU A 195 -19.16 -0.43 -13.29
CA GLU A 195 -19.26 0.86 -12.58
C GLU A 195 -18.96 2.05 -13.51
N ASN A 196 -18.06 1.88 -14.47
CA ASN A 196 -17.72 2.88 -15.49
C ASN A 196 -18.67 2.91 -16.71
N GLY A 197 -19.78 2.18 -16.68
CA GLY A 197 -20.77 2.16 -17.76
C GLY A 197 -20.34 1.33 -18.97
N GLY A 198 -19.55 0.26 -18.75
CA GLY A 198 -19.13 -0.68 -19.78
C GLY A 198 -17.90 -0.24 -20.59
N LYS A 199 -17.13 0.70 -20.06
CA LYS A 199 -15.93 1.25 -20.73
C LYS A 199 -14.69 0.97 -19.90
#